data_1320df7cbcc618c591e940735d2b2082
#
_entry.id   1320df7cbcc618c591e940735d2b2082
#
_cell.length_a   1.000
_cell.length_b   1.000
_cell.length_c   1.000
_cell.angle_alpha   90.00
_cell.angle_beta   90.00
_cell.angle_gamma   90.00
#
_symmetry.space_group_name_H-M   'P 1'
#
loop_
_entity.id
_entity.type
_entity.pdbx_description
1 polymer ?
#
loop_
_entity_poly.entity_id
_entity_poly.type
_entity_poly.pdbx_seq_one_letter_code
_entity_poly.pdbx_strand_id
1 'polypeptide(L)'
;IPTRGRMNNQITWDSIGPEAREYAALVCPQEEINWHTKQGRDCINRGEIKGINNVRQFILEHAMEAGHDKIIVLDDDLIFGRRISGDLPNLRKTNQEEMHELWERMEWLLMNHTHVGLSPRQMNDKHFPDTVKYGMRQNAVHAIRPEIIHGLGIRYDTMDLMEDYYVTLKLFQSGHRNAVIVDWTWDQRGASGAAG
;
A
#
# COMPACT_ATOMS: atom_id res chain seq x y z
N ILE A 1 4.48 1.20 -6.33
CA ILE A 1 5.28 0.43 -5.35
C ILE A 1 6.63 1.12 -5.25
N PRO A 2 6.94 1.89 -4.18
CA PRO A 2 8.26 2.45 -3.96
C PRO A 2 9.29 1.32 -3.74
N THR A 3 10.43 1.38 -4.43
CA THR A 3 11.49 0.37 -4.29
C THR A 3 12.88 0.98 -4.44
N ARG A 4 13.89 0.38 -3.82
CA ARG A 4 15.30 0.71 -3.96
C ARG A 4 16.19 -0.46 -3.55
N GLY A 5 17.16 -0.81 -4.41
CA GLY A 5 18.15 -1.86 -4.12
C GLY A 5 17.61 -3.28 -4.12
N ARG A 6 16.35 -3.48 -4.49
CA ARG A 6 15.67 -4.80 -4.51
C ARG A 6 15.42 -5.31 -5.93
N MET A 7 16.31 -5.03 -6.86
CA MET A 7 16.12 -5.37 -8.28
C MET A 7 15.72 -6.84 -8.50
N ASN A 8 16.33 -7.78 -7.80
CA ASN A 8 16.08 -9.22 -7.93
C ASN A 8 15.00 -9.77 -6.98
N ASN A 9 14.39 -8.95 -6.15
CA ASN A 9 13.49 -9.40 -5.08
C ASN A 9 12.29 -8.46 -4.92
N GLN A 10 11.40 -8.48 -5.91
CA GLN A 10 10.18 -7.68 -5.94
C GLN A 10 8.99 -8.48 -5.42
N ILE A 11 9.00 -8.77 -4.12
CA ILE A 11 8.04 -9.67 -3.46
C ILE A 11 6.60 -9.20 -3.66
N THR A 12 6.34 -7.91 -3.48
CA THR A 12 5.00 -7.32 -3.67
C THR A 12 4.56 -7.43 -5.12
N TRP A 13 5.42 -7.07 -6.08
CA TRP A 13 5.12 -7.20 -7.50
C TRP A 13 4.72 -8.63 -7.87
N ASP A 14 5.43 -9.61 -7.34
CA ASP A 14 5.15 -11.02 -7.59
C ASP A 14 3.87 -11.52 -6.89
N SER A 15 3.42 -10.81 -5.85
CA SER A 15 2.28 -11.19 -5.01
C SER A 15 0.95 -10.56 -5.42
N ILE A 16 0.94 -9.41 -6.12
CA ILE A 16 -0.30 -8.67 -6.43
C ILE A 16 -1.18 -9.30 -7.51
N GLY A 17 -0.67 -10.29 -8.23
CA GLY A 17 -1.39 -10.95 -9.32
C GLY A 17 -1.15 -10.32 -10.70
N PRO A 18 -1.33 -11.06 -11.79
CA PRO A 18 -1.01 -10.60 -13.15
C PRO A 18 -1.89 -9.41 -13.58
N GLU A 19 -3.16 -9.43 -13.26
CA GLU A 19 -4.12 -8.38 -13.61
C GLU A 19 -3.75 -7.04 -12.96
N ALA A 20 -3.46 -7.04 -11.65
CA ALA A 20 -3.06 -5.81 -10.97
C ALA A 20 -1.72 -5.25 -11.48
N ARG A 21 -0.83 -6.11 -12.02
CA ARG A 21 0.44 -5.66 -12.61
C ARG A 21 0.26 -4.80 -13.87
N GLU A 22 -0.83 -4.97 -14.59
CA GLU A 22 -1.15 -4.14 -15.77
C GLU A 22 -1.40 -2.67 -15.40
N TYR A 23 -1.75 -2.41 -14.14
CA TYR A 23 -2.02 -1.08 -13.60
C TYR A 23 -0.98 -0.64 -12.56
N ALA A 24 0.04 -1.45 -12.32
CA ALA A 24 1.04 -1.19 -11.30
C ALA A 24 2.33 -0.62 -11.90
N ALA A 25 2.98 0.28 -11.17
CA ALA A 25 4.32 0.74 -11.50
C ALA A 25 5.25 0.68 -10.27
N LEU A 26 6.52 0.41 -10.52
CA LEU A 26 7.58 0.57 -9.53
C LEU A 26 8.04 2.03 -9.52
N VAL A 27 8.14 2.62 -8.35
CA VAL A 27 8.69 3.98 -8.16
C VAL A 27 10.12 3.82 -7.68
N CYS A 28 11.06 3.92 -8.61
CA CYS A 28 12.47 3.59 -8.37
C CYS A 28 13.41 4.71 -8.86
N PRO A 29 14.68 4.74 -8.40
CA PRO A 29 15.66 5.67 -8.89
C PRO A 29 16.07 5.37 -10.34
N GLN A 30 16.59 6.37 -11.04
CA GLN A 30 16.92 6.29 -12.48
C GLN A 30 17.81 5.09 -12.83
N GLU A 31 18.76 4.75 -11.98
CA GLU A 31 19.72 3.66 -12.19
C GLU A 31 19.07 2.26 -12.23
N GLU A 32 17.89 2.09 -11.62
CA GLU A 32 17.19 0.81 -11.56
C GLU A 32 16.15 0.64 -12.68
N ILE A 33 15.71 1.72 -13.33
CA ILE A 33 14.64 1.71 -14.34
C ILE A 33 14.92 0.70 -15.46
N ASN A 34 16.08 0.81 -16.08
CA ASN A 34 16.44 -0.05 -17.23
C ASN A 34 16.40 -1.53 -16.87
N TRP A 35 16.75 -1.88 -15.63
CA TRP A 35 16.72 -3.25 -15.17
C TRP A 35 15.29 -3.75 -14.99
N HIS A 36 14.44 -2.98 -14.33
CA HIS A 36 13.04 -3.34 -14.11
C HIS A 36 12.24 -3.41 -15.42
N THR A 37 12.44 -2.45 -16.32
CA THR A 37 11.78 -2.43 -17.64
C THR A 37 12.13 -3.65 -18.48
N LYS A 38 13.39 -4.11 -18.45
CA LYS A 38 13.80 -5.35 -19.12
C LYS A 38 13.10 -6.61 -18.55
N GLN A 39 12.59 -6.54 -17.33
CA GLN A 39 11.79 -7.59 -16.69
C GLN A 39 10.27 -7.42 -16.95
N GLY A 40 9.88 -6.49 -17.81
CA GLY A 40 8.46 -6.20 -18.12
C GLY A 40 7.72 -5.49 -16.99
N ARG A 41 8.43 -4.70 -16.16
CA ARG A 41 7.83 -3.93 -15.07
C ARG A 41 7.76 -2.45 -15.45
N ASP A 42 6.60 -1.85 -15.31
CA ASP A 42 6.46 -0.41 -15.49
C ASP A 42 7.11 0.35 -14.35
N CYS A 43 7.74 1.47 -14.69
CA CYS A 43 8.54 2.25 -13.77
C CYS A 43 8.24 3.74 -13.86
N ILE A 44 8.18 4.36 -12.70
CA ILE A 44 8.14 5.82 -12.53
C ILE A 44 9.48 6.25 -11.93
N ASN A 45 10.15 7.16 -12.63
CA ASN A 45 11.42 7.72 -12.16
C ASN A 45 11.19 8.73 -11.05
N ARG A 46 11.68 8.44 -9.85
CA ARG A 46 11.64 9.38 -8.72
C ARG A 46 12.89 10.26 -8.61
N GLY A 47 13.82 10.16 -9.55
CA GLY A 47 15.09 10.89 -9.49
C GLY A 47 15.90 10.59 -8.22
N GLU A 48 16.48 11.62 -7.64
CA GLU A 48 17.32 11.56 -6.44
C GLU A 48 16.54 11.63 -5.12
N ILE A 49 15.19 11.56 -5.16
CA ILE A 49 14.35 11.64 -3.95
C ILE A 49 14.71 10.48 -3.02
N LYS A 50 15.01 10.80 -1.74
CA LYS A 50 15.38 9.87 -0.68
C LYS A 50 14.40 9.97 0.49
N GLY A 51 14.29 8.87 1.26
CA GLY A 51 13.35 8.75 2.37
C GLY A 51 11.95 8.34 1.90
N ILE A 52 11.35 7.41 2.62
CA ILE A 52 10.04 6.86 2.25
C ILE A 52 8.94 7.94 2.29
N ASN A 53 9.03 8.86 3.23
CA ASN A 53 8.16 10.03 3.36
C ASN A 53 8.13 10.88 2.09
N ASN A 54 9.32 11.25 1.58
CA ASN A 54 9.46 12.04 0.36
C ASN A 54 9.01 11.25 -0.88
N VAL A 55 9.29 9.94 -0.93
CA VAL A 55 8.86 9.09 -2.04
C VAL A 55 7.32 8.95 -2.04
N ARG A 56 6.69 8.78 -0.89
CA ARG A 56 5.21 8.75 -0.79
C ARG A 56 4.59 10.10 -1.16
N GLN A 57 5.23 11.23 -0.80
CA GLN A 57 4.80 12.55 -1.24
C GLN A 57 4.90 12.71 -2.75
N PHE A 58 6.02 12.29 -3.35
CA PHE A 58 6.19 12.26 -4.80
C PHE A 58 5.12 11.43 -5.51
N ILE A 59 4.79 10.24 -4.97
CA ILE A 59 3.74 9.37 -5.52
C ILE A 59 2.39 10.08 -5.48
N LEU A 60 2.06 10.77 -4.39
CA LEU A 60 0.82 11.53 -4.25
C LEU A 60 0.71 12.64 -5.32
N GLU A 61 1.78 13.42 -5.46
CA GLU A 61 1.85 14.54 -6.43
C GLU A 61 1.79 14.02 -7.87
N HIS A 62 2.56 12.98 -8.19
CA HIS A 62 2.54 12.34 -9.50
C HIS A 62 1.16 11.78 -9.87
N ALA A 63 0.46 11.17 -8.92
CA ALA A 63 -0.88 10.65 -9.15
C ALA A 63 -1.87 11.77 -9.46
N MET A 64 -1.75 12.92 -8.81
CA MET A 64 -2.58 14.09 -9.09
C MET A 64 -2.28 14.67 -10.48
N GLU A 65 -1.01 14.82 -10.84
CA GLU A 65 -0.58 15.31 -12.16
C GLU A 65 -1.07 14.39 -13.29
N ALA A 66 -1.08 13.07 -13.05
CA ALA A 66 -1.60 12.06 -13.99
C ALA A 66 -3.15 11.97 -14.01
N GLY A 67 -3.85 12.67 -13.10
CA GLY A 67 -5.31 12.69 -13.02
C GLY A 67 -5.93 11.44 -12.40
N HIS A 68 -5.18 10.70 -11.59
CA HIS A 68 -5.70 9.55 -10.87
C HIS A 68 -6.56 9.98 -9.67
N ASP A 69 -7.81 9.56 -9.63
CA ASP A 69 -8.75 9.83 -8.53
C ASP A 69 -8.52 8.90 -7.33
N LYS A 70 -7.92 7.74 -7.56
CA LYS A 70 -7.59 6.71 -6.57
C LYS A 70 -6.25 6.07 -6.90
N ILE A 71 -5.44 5.79 -5.89
CA ILE A 71 -4.22 5.00 -6.01
C ILE A 71 -4.06 4.03 -4.85
N ILE A 72 -3.32 2.96 -5.07
CA ILE A 72 -2.88 2.04 -4.01
C ILE A 72 -1.36 2.08 -3.94
N VAL A 73 -0.82 2.49 -2.80
CA VAL A 73 0.61 2.48 -2.51
C VAL A 73 0.92 1.26 -1.65
N LEU A 74 1.87 0.44 -2.09
CA LEU A 74 2.26 -0.82 -1.45
C LEU A 74 3.76 -0.80 -1.20
N ASP A 75 4.23 -1.18 -0.02
CA ASP A 75 5.65 -1.45 0.21
C ASP A 75 6.11 -2.64 -0.65
N ASP A 76 7.41 -2.77 -0.93
CA ASP A 76 7.93 -3.69 -1.97
C ASP A 76 8.22 -5.13 -1.49
N ASP A 77 7.98 -5.43 -0.21
CA ASP A 77 8.27 -6.73 0.43
C ASP A 77 7.03 -7.45 1.00
N LEU A 78 5.85 -7.12 0.48
CA LEU A 78 4.59 -7.63 1.01
C LEU A 78 4.21 -8.99 0.43
N ILE A 79 3.69 -9.85 1.30
CA ILE A 79 2.90 -11.03 0.95
C ILE A 79 1.51 -10.89 1.56
N PHE A 80 0.52 -11.41 0.86
CA PHE A 80 -0.87 -11.28 1.26
C PHE A 80 -1.42 -12.60 1.77
N GLY A 81 -2.28 -12.51 2.78
CA GLY A 81 -3.00 -13.64 3.35
C GLY A 81 -4.48 -13.35 3.50
N ARG A 82 -5.28 -14.40 3.52
CA ARG A 82 -6.71 -14.34 3.75
C ARG A 82 -7.11 -15.21 4.92
N ARG A 83 -8.08 -14.77 5.69
CA ARG A 83 -8.69 -15.54 6.77
C ARG A 83 -9.45 -16.74 6.20
N ILE A 84 -9.28 -17.91 6.81
CA ILE A 84 -9.97 -19.13 6.39
C ILE A 84 -11.39 -19.10 6.91
N SER A 85 -12.39 -19.23 6.03
CA SER A 85 -13.79 -19.29 6.43
C SER A 85 -14.05 -20.54 7.29
N GLY A 86 -14.67 -20.34 8.45
CA GLY A 86 -15.01 -21.41 9.39
C GLY A 86 -13.88 -21.93 10.25
N ASP A 87 -12.64 -21.53 10.02
CA ASP A 87 -11.47 -21.91 10.81
C ASP A 87 -10.67 -20.67 11.21
N LEU A 88 -11.16 -19.99 12.20
CA LEU A 88 -10.67 -18.70 12.66
C LEU A 88 -9.96 -18.91 14.00
N PRO A 89 -8.79 -18.37 14.17
CA PRO A 89 -8.17 -17.20 13.55
C PRO A 89 -7.19 -17.48 12.40
N ASN A 90 -7.22 -18.63 11.78
CA ASN A 90 -6.20 -19.06 10.83
C ASN A 90 -6.21 -18.23 9.52
N LEU A 91 -5.01 -17.97 9.02
CA LEU A 91 -4.72 -17.23 7.80
C LEU A 91 -3.93 -18.11 6.85
N ARG A 92 -4.27 -18.09 5.57
CA ARG A 92 -3.50 -18.72 4.51
C ARG A 92 -3.02 -17.70 3.49
N LYS A 93 -2.03 -18.05 2.70
CA LYS A 93 -1.60 -17.23 1.57
C LYS A 93 -2.74 -17.10 0.56
N THR A 94 -2.93 -15.90 0.02
CA THR A 94 -3.89 -15.62 -1.06
C THR A 94 -3.47 -16.27 -2.37
N ASN A 95 -4.45 -16.60 -3.20
CA ASN A 95 -4.28 -16.93 -4.61
C ASN A 95 -4.57 -15.71 -5.51
N GLN A 96 -4.46 -15.87 -6.83
CA GLN A 96 -4.64 -14.77 -7.78
C GLN A 96 -6.09 -14.24 -7.82
N GLU A 97 -7.08 -15.12 -7.77
CA GLU A 97 -8.50 -14.76 -7.77
C GLU A 97 -8.86 -13.95 -6.52
N GLU A 98 -8.35 -14.36 -5.37
CA GLU A 98 -8.54 -13.62 -4.13
C GLU A 98 -7.84 -12.26 -4.12
N MET A 99 -6.71 -12.13 -4.80
CA MET A 99 -6.07 -10.83 -4.96
C MET A 99 -6.93 -9.88 -5.80
N HIS A 100 -7.58 -10.36 -6.86
CA HIS A 100 -8.54 -9.56 -7.61
C HIS A 100 -9.71 -9.10 -6.71
N GLU A 101 -10.34 -10.02 -5.98
CA GLU A 101 -11.40 -9.71 -5.00
C GLU A 101 -10.96 -8.64 -3.98
N LEU A 102 -9.70 -8.70 -3.53
CA LEU A 102 -9.15 -7.71 -2.61
C LEU A 102 -9.10 -6.31 -3.23
N TRP A 103 -8.61 -6.19 -4.47
CA TRP A 103 -8.49 -4.89 -5.14
C TRP A 103 -9.85 -4.27 -5.42
N GLU A 104 -10.82 -5.02 -5.91
CA GLU A 104 -12.19 -4.56 -6.09
C GLU A 104 -12.80 -4.07 -4.76
N ARG A 105 -12.56 -4.79 -3.69
CA ARG A 105 -13.05 -4.41 -2.36
C ARG A 105 -12.41 -3.13 -1.83
N MET A 106 -11.11 -2.95 -2.03
CA MET A 106 -10.42 -1.71 -1.66
C MET A 106 -10.98 -0.53 -2.46
N GLU A 107 -11.20 -0.70 -3.75
CA GLU A 107 -11.79 0.32 -4.60
C GLU A 107 -13.23 0.67 -4.17
N TRP A 108 -14.05 -0.32 -3.87
CA TRP A 108 -15.40 -0.12 -3.35
C TRP A 108 -15.40 0.67 -2.04
N LEU A 109 -14.52 0.35 -1.11
CA LEU A 109 -14.40 1.08 0.15
C LEU A 109 -13.95 2.53 -0.06
N LEU A 110 -13.08 2.80 -1.05
CA LEU A 110 -12.65 4.16 -1.41
C LEU A 110 -13.78 5.05 -1.96
N MET A 111 -14.92 4.49 -2.34
CA MET A 111 -16.09 5.31 -2.70
C MET A 111 -16.62 6.10 -1.49
N ASN A 112 -16.48 5.57 -0.27
CA ASN A 112 -16.99 6.16 0.96
C ASN A 112 -15.90 6.57 1.97
N HIS A 113 -14.65 6.20 1.71
CA HIS A 113 -13.51 6.49 2.58
C HIS A 113 -12.37 7.11 1.79
N THR A 114 -11.68 8.07 2.39
CA THR A 114 -10.51 8.71 1.78
C THR A 114 -9.27 7.83 1.85
N HIS A 115 -9.23 6.91 2.81
CA HIS A 115 -8.08 6.07 3.11
C HIS A 115 -8.55 4.66 3.48
N VAL A 116 -8.06 3.67 2.75
CA VAL A 116 -8.35 2.25 2.97
C VAL A 116 -7.04 1.48 3.07
N GLY A 117 -6.97 0.47 3.91
CA GLY A 117 -5.80 -0.37 4.02
C GLY A 117 -6.10 -1.78 4.52
N LEU A 118 -5.04 -2.52 4.79
CA LEU A 118 -5.10 -3.89 5.29
C LEU A 118 -4.51 -4.00 6.68
N SER A 119 -5.06 -4.91 7.48
CA SER A 119 -4.48 -5.27 8.77
C SER A 119 -3.16 -6.04 8.59
N PRO A 120 -2.12 -5.76 9.38
CA PRO A 120 -0.96 -6.63 9.43
C PRO A 120 -1.35 -8.02 9.95
N ARG A 121 -0.62 -9.04 9.50
CA ARG A 121 -0.83 -10.42 9.96
C ARG A 121 -0.70 -10.55 11.48
N GLN A 122 0.26 -9.84 12.05
CA GLN A 122 0.46 -9.82 13.49
C GLN A 122 -0.77 -9.23 14.19
N MET A 123 -1.33 -9.98 15.14
CA MET A 123 -2.51 -9.61 15.92
C MET A 123 -3.82 -9.49 15.14
N ASN A 124 -3.87 -9.99 13.90
CA ASN A 124 -5.09 -9.96 13.07
C ASN A 124 -6.23 -10.83 13.63
N ASP A 125 -5.89 -11.91 14.35
CA ASP A 125 -6.83 -12.76 15.09
C ASP A 125 -7.73 -11.99 16.06
N LYS A 126 -7.25 -10.87 16.61
CA LYS A 126 -8.02 -9.99 17.50
C LYS A 126 -9.19 -9.26 16.83
N HIS A 127 -9.24 -9.27 15.53
CA HIS A 127 -10.29 -8.59 14.78
C HIS A 127 -11.44 -9.51 14.37
N PHE A 128 -11.28 -10.82 14.56
CA PHE A 128 -12.35 -11.76 14.27
C PHE A 128 -13.59 -11.52 15.17
N PRO A 129 -14.84 -11.62 14.67
CA PRO A 129 -15.26 -12.04 13.31
C PRO A 129 -15.40 -10.89 12.29
N ASP A 130 -14.96 -9.70 12.59
CA ASP A 130 -15.11 -8.57 11.69
C ASP A 130 -14.38 -8.78 10.36
N THR A 131 -14.83 -8.11 9.33
CA THR A 131 -14.18 -8.05 8.02
C THR A 131 -13.62 -6.67 7.69
N VAL A 132 -14.15 -5.63 8.33
CA VAL A 132 -13.68 -4.25 8.24
C VAL A 132 -13.70 -3.59 9.61
N LYS A 133 -12.67 -2.85 9.93
CA LYS A 133 -12.57 -1.95 11.09
C LYS A 133 -12.37 -0.52 10.65
N TYR A 134 -12.73 0.42 11.49
CA TYR A 134 -12.62 1.85 11.21
C TYR A 134 -11.77 2.55 12.26
N GLY A 135 -11.06 3.60 11.82
CA GLY A 135 -10.26 4.41 12.76
C GLY A 135 -9.00 3.68 13.26
N MET A 136 -8.41 2.82 12.44
CA MET A 136 -7.19 2.10 12.77
C MET A 136 -5.95 2.73 12.11
N ARG A 137 -4.77 2.45 12.67
CA ARG A 137 -3.51 2.77 12.02
C ARG A 137 -3.40 2.07 10.68
N GLN A 138 -2.85 2.79 9.68
CA GLN A 138 -2.45 2.26 8.39
C GLN A 138 -0.94 2.35 8.23
N ASN A 139 -0.35 1.36 7.59
CA ASN A 139 1.04 1.31 7.17
C ASN A 139 1.16 0.34 5.99
N ALA A 140 2.27 0.26 5.32
CA ALA A 140 2.61 -0.69 4.24
C ALA A 140 1.61 -0.80 3.06
N VAL A 141 0.29 -0.70 3.30
CA VAL A 141 -0.77 -0.75 2.28
C VAL A 141 -1.68 0.46 2.45
N HIS A 142 -1.63 1.38 1.50
CA HIS A 142 -2.39 2.62 1.49
C HIS A 142 -3.16 2.77 0.19
N ALA A 143 -4.47 2.52 0.20
CA ALA A 143 -5.36 2.96 -0.86
C ALA A 143 -5.93 4.33 -0.47
N ILE A 144 -5.74 5.33 -1.31
CA ILE A 144 -6.02 6.74 -1.00
C ILE A 144 -6.70 7.45 -2.17
N ARG A 145 -7.38 8.55 -1.84
CA ARG A 145 -7.88 9.54 -2.81
C ARG A 145 -6.96 10.76 -2.77
N PRO A 146 -6.02 10.89 -3.75
CA PRO A 146 -4.96 11.90 -3.74
C PRO A 146 -5.48 13.34 -3.61
N GLU A 147 -6.51 13.69 -4.37
CA GLU A 147 -7.10 15.03 -4.38
C GLU A 147 -7.60 15.46 -2.99
N ILE A 148 -8.22 14.54 -2.23
CA ILE A 148 -8.72 14.88 -0.89
C ILE A 148 -7.56 15.11 0.07
N ILE A 149 -6.54 14.26 0.06
CA ILE A 149 -5.35 14.41 0.93
C ILE A 149 -4.66 15.74 0.64
N HIS A 150 -4.44 16.04 -0.64
CA HIS A 150 -3.84 17.29 -1.08
C HIS A 150 -4.70 18.51 -0.73
N GLY A 151 -6.02 18.44 -0.98
CA GLY A 151 -6.97 19.52 -0.66
C GLY A 151 -7.04 19.87 0.84
N LEU A 152 -6.75 18.90 1.70
CA LEU A 152 -6.63 19.10 3.16
C LEU A 152 -5.25 19.64 3.59
N GLY A 153 -4.32 19.84 2.66
CA GLY A 153 -2.94 20.27 2.96
C GLY A 153 -2.12 19.22 3.73
N ILE A 154 -2.54 17.96 3.67
CA ILE A 154 -1.82 16.84 4.33
C ILE A 154 -0.68 16.39 3.44
N ARG A 155 0.53 16.30 4.00
CA ARG A 155 1.74 15.93 3.28
C ARG A 155 2.49 14.81 4.00
N TYR A 156 2.98 13.82 3.24
CA TYR A 156 3.79 12.72 3.78
C TYR A 156 5.17 13.19 4.23
N ASP A 157 5.77 14.17 3.54
CA ASP A 157 7.11 14.69 3.80
C ASP A 157 7.22 15.64 5.01
N THR A 158 6.14 15.80 5.76
CA THR A 158 6.13 16.60 6.99
C THR A 158 6.94 15.96 8.13
N MET A 159 7.05 14.64 8.13
CA MET A 159 7.78 13.88 9.14
C MET A 159 8.76 12.90 8.50
N ASP A 160 9.98 12.82 9.03
CA ASP A 160 11.00 11.88 8.53
C ASP A 160 10.69 10.42 8.87
N LEU A 161 9.96 10.19 9.96
CA LEU A 161 9.52 8.87 10.42
C LEU A 161 8.05 8.93 10.82
N MET A 162 7.34 7.80 10.68
CA MET A 162 5.92 7.67 11.03
C MET A 162 5.00 8.59 10.18
N GLU A 163 5.38 8.88 8.96
CA GLU A 163 4.61 9.67 8.01
C GLU A 163 3.21 9.06 7.75
N ASP A 164 3.11 7.73 7.77
CA ASP A 164 1.87 6.95 7.68
C ASP A 164 0.91 7.25 8.85
N TYR A 165 1.47 7.31 10.07
CA TYR A 165 0.71 7.71 11.25
C TYR A 165 0.25 9.15 11.18
N TYR A 166 1.16 10.04 10.79
CA TYR A 166 0.86 11.46 10.67
C TYR A 166 -0.32 11.69 9.71
N VAL A 167 -0.25 11.10 8.51
CA VAL A 167 -1.33 11.22 7.52
C VAL A 167 -2.65 10.64 8.06
N THR A 168 -2.61 9.47 8.68
CA THR A 168 -3.79 8.85 9.30
C THR A 168 -4.41 9.75 10.37
N LEU A 169 -3.61 10.33 11.26
CA LEU A 169 -4.08 11.22 12.33
C LEU A 169 -4.65 12.53 11.77
N LYS A 170 -4.01 13.10 10.75
CA LYS A 170 -4.48 14.32 10.09
C LYS A 170 -5.83 14.10 9.40
N LEU A 171 -6.00 12.97 8.74
CA LEU A 171 -7.30 12.60 8.17
C LEU A 171 -8.37 12.48 9.25
N PHE A 172 -8.08 11.87 10.41
CA PHE A 172 -9.04 11.78 11.51
C PHE A 172 -9.39 13.15 12.09
N GLN A 173 -8.39 14.03 12.27
CA GLN A 173 -8.63 15.42 12.71
C GLN A 173 -9.51 16.20 11.74
N SER A 174 -9.46 15.87 10.44
CA SER A 174 -10.28 16.46 9.39
C SER A 174 -11.63 15.76 9.19
N GLY A 175 -12.01 14.82 10.08
CA GLY A 175 -13.28 14.10 10.02
C GLY A 175 -13.32 12.90 9.09
N HIS A 176 -12.19 12.52 8.48
CA HIS A 176 -12.09 11.38 7.58
C HIS A 176 -11.66 10.10 8.30
N ARG A 177 -12.60 9.21 8.60
CA ARG A 177 -12.26 7.89 9.13
C ARG A 177 -11.79 6.99 8.00
N ASN A 178 -10.72 6.23 8.24
CA ASN A 178 -10.27 5.18 7.34
C ASN A 178 -11.07 3.88 7.54
N ALA A 179 -11.01 3.00 6.52
CA ALA A 179 -11.45 1.61 6.60
C ALA A 179 -10.23 0.68 6.51
N VAL A 180 -10.18 -0.32 7.37
CA VAL A 180 -9.15 -1.36 7.39
C VAL A 180 -9.78 -2.71 7.18
N ILE A 181 -9.44 -3.36 6.10
CA ILE A 181 -9.85 -4.74 5.81
C ILE A 181 -9.07 -5.65 6.75
N VAL A 182 -9.76 -6.52 7.49
CA VAL A 182 -9.17 -7.38 8.52
C VAL A 182 -9.36 -8.87 8.28
N ASP A 183 -10.12 -9.27 7.27
CA ASP A 183 -10.20 -10.63 6.77
C ASP A 183 -9.16 -10.94 5.67
N TRP A 184 -8.49 -9.92 5.13
CA TRP A 184 -7.20 -9.99 4.46
C TRP A 184 -6.11 -9.38 5.32
N THR A 185 -4.88 -9.83 5.11
CA THR A 185 -3.71 -9.35 5.83
C THR A 185 -2.52 -9.16 4.89
N TRP A 186 -1.59 -8.37 5.33
CA TRP A 186 -0.25 -8.32 4.77
C TRP A 186 0.78 -8.77 5.80
N ASP A 187 1.91 -9.29 5.32
CA ASP A 187 3.09 -9.65 6.10
C ASP A 187 4.33 -9.24 5.32
N GLN A 188 5.41 -8.87 5.99
CA GLN A 188 6.67 -8.48 5.35
C GLN A 188 7.66 -9.64 5.38
N ARG A 189 8.20 -9.99 4.23
CA ARG A 189 9.32 -10.94 4.15
C ARG A 189 10.63 -10.18 4.11
N GLY A 190 11.42 -10.34 5.15
CA GLY A 190 12.79 -9.84 5.18
C GLY A 190 13.02 -8.56 5.98
N ALA A 191 12.09 -8.15 6.81
CA ALA A 191 12.25 -7.01 7.72
C ALA A 191 13.30 -7.24 8.84
N SER A 192 13.94 -8.40 8.87
CA SER A 192 15.04 -8.67 9.80
C SER A 192 16.40 -8.42 9.13
N GLY A 193 16.86 -7.18 9.18
CA GLY A 193 18.29 -6.92 9.23
C GLY A 193 19.03 -6.61 7.94
N ALA A 194 18.44 -5.88 6.99
CA ALA A 194 19.23 -5.24 5.94
C ALA A 194 18.68 -3.84 5.64
N ALA A 195 18.74 -2.97 6.65
CA ALA A 195 18.83 -1.55 6.38
C ALA A 195 20.27 -1.27 5.95
N GLY A 196 20.50 -1.14 4.65
CA GLY A 196 21.71 -0.59 4.08
C GLY A 196 21.59 0.93 4.01
#